data_123db26069609541e1e648fa3ee66768
#
_entry.id   123db26069609541e1e648fa3ee66768
#
_cell.length_a   1.000
_cell.length_b   1.000
_cell.length_c   1.000
_cell.angle_alpha   90.00
_cell.angle_beta   90.00
_cell.angle_gamma   90.00
#
_symmetry.space_group_name_H-M   'P 1'
#
loop_
_entity.id
_entity.type
_entity.pdbx_description
1 polymer ?
#
loop_
_entity_poly.entity_id
_entity_poly.type
_entity_poly.pdbx_seq_one_letter_code
_entity_poly.pdbx_strand_id
1 'polypeptide(L)'
;MRFSDALNQYLFVIVIVLIAAAAGIFLISKSDAGQKFFKKRPLALSTAASRFANCMALALSSGLDTDQGLMLAEQLVDNPYMASRIKKCRDLTASGRGFAEAVLTSGIFSKIYTSMITIAFRTGSMDEVMHQISEEYEEETDKQIAKFISVLEPTLVIILSIFIGLILISFLLPLIGIMSSIG
;
A
#
# COMPACT_ATOMS: atom_id res chain seq x y z
N MET A 1 -22.72 -1.57 46.99
CA MET A 1 -23.32 -2.31 45.88
C MET A 1 -23.61 -1.46 44.60
N ARG A 2 -23.86 -0.17 44.69
CA ARG A 2 -24.16 0.67 43.49
C ARG A 2 -22.96 1.14 42.69
N PHE A 3 -21.74 1.12 43.23
CA PHE A 3 -20.53 1.61 42.59
C PHE A 3 -19.88 0.57 41.67
N SER A 4 -19.99 -0.73 42.04
CA SER A 4 -19.47 -1.84 41.20
C SER A 4 -20.32 -2.09 39.98
N ASP A 5 -21.64 -1.87 40.04
CA ASP A 5 -22.54 -2.06 38.92
C ASP A 5 -22.35 -0.97 37.84
N ALA A 6 -22.13 0.29 38.29
CA ALA A 6 -21.84 1.39 37.38
C ALA A 6 -20.50 1.20 36.67
N LEU A 7 -19.45 0.76 37.40
CA LEU A 7 -18.14 0.49 36.79
C LEU A 7 -18.16 -0.68 35.79
N ASN A 8 -18.89 -1.73 36.13
CA ASN A 8 -19.04 -2.88 35.24
C ASN A 8 -19.83 -2.51 33.96
N GLN A 9 -20.80 -1.62 34.10
CA GLN A 9 -21.57 -1.09 32.97
C GLN A 9 -20.71 -0.21 32.06
N TYR A 10 -19.82 0.64 32.59
CA TYR A 10 -18.88 1.46 31.78
C TYR A 10 -17.82 0.60 31.12
N LEU A 11 -17.28 -0.41 31.79
CA LEU A 11 -16.35 -1.37 31.16
C LEU A 11 -16.99 -2.12 30.01
N PHE A 12 -18.23 -2.57 30.18
CA PHE A 12 -18.98 -3.26 29.12
C PHE A 12 -19.23 -2.37 27.91
N VAL A 13 -19.57 -1.10 28.14
CA VAL A 13 -19.77 -0.10 27.07
C VAL A 13 -18.45 0.19 26.32
N ILE A 14 -17.33 0.34 27.03
CA ILE A 14 -16.01 0.58 26.42
C ILE A 14 -15.58 -0.61 25.56
N VAL A 15 -15.77 -1.84 26.04
CA VAL A 15 -15.47 -3.06 25.29
C VAL A 15 -16.35 -3.16 24.03
N ILE A 16 -17.65 -2.86 24.14
CA ILE A 16 -18.55 -2.86 22.97
C ILE A 16 -18.16 -1.80 21.96
N VAL A 17 -17.77 -0.59 22.39
CA VAL A 17 -17.33 0.49 21.51
C VAL A 17 -16.03 0.10 20.79
N LEU A 18 -15.08 -0.54 21.48
CA LEU A 18 -13.84 -1.04 20.89
C LEU A 18 -14.08 -2.15 19.86
N ILE A 19 -14.96 -3.10 20.19
CA ILE A 19 -15.35 -4.17 19.25
C ILE A 19 -16.10 -3.59 18.05
N ALA A 20 -16.99 -2.62 18.25
CA ALA A 20 -17.71 -1.96 17.17
C ALA A 20 -16.78 -1.14 16.28
N ALA A 21 -15.78 -0.46 16.85
CA ALA A 21 -14.75 0.24 16.08
C ALA A 21 -13.87 -0.72 15.28
N ALA A 22 -13.42 -1.82 15.86
CA ALA A 22 -12.65 -2.86 15.17
C ALA A 22 -13.47 -3.55 14.08
N ALA A 23 -14.74 -3.86 14.33
CA ALA A 23 -15.66 -4.40 13.34
C ALA A 23 -15.97 -3.41 12.22
N GLY A 24 -16.10 -2.11 12.53
CA GLY A 24 -16.28 -1.04 11.55
C GLY A 24 -15.09 -0.94 10.60
N ILE A 25 -13.86 -0.94 11.13
CA ILE A 25 -12.62 -0.95 10.35
C ILE A 25 -12.53 -2.21 9.47
N PHE A 26 -12.89 -3.38 10.02
CA PHE A 26 -12.89 -4.64 9.29
C PHE A 26 -13.93 -4.68 8.15
N LEU A 27 -15.13 -4.14 8.37
CA LEU A 27 -16.18 -4.06 7.35
C LEU A 27 -15.83 -3.08 6.23
N ILE A 28 -15.22 -1.94 6.55
CA ILE A 28 -14.73 -0.97 5.56
C ILE A 28 -13.61 -1.58 4.71
N SER A 29 -12.72 -2.36 5.32
CA SER A 29 -11.65 -3.10 4.64
C SER A 29 -12.18 -4.16 3.66
N LYS A 30 -13.36 -4.75 3.94
CA LYS A 30 -13.98 -5.82 3.13
C LYS A 30 -14.99 -5.31 2.08
N SER A 31 -15.37 -4.04 2.14
CA SER A 31 -16.30 -3.43 1.19
C SER A 31 -15.64 -3.23 -0.19
N ASP A 32 -16.42 -3.45 -1.28
CA ASP A 32 -15.98 -3.19 -2.66
C ASP A 32 -15.47 -1.75 -2.89
N ALA A 33 -15.98 -0.79 -2.12
CA ALA A 33 -15.49 0.58 -2.09
C ALA A 33 -14.08 0.65 -1.45
N GLY A 34 -13.81 -0.13 -0.40
CA GLY A 34 -12.50 -0.26 0.23
C GLY A 34 -11.48 -0.91 -0.72
N GLN A 35 -11.85 -1.98 -1.42
CA GLN A 35 -10.96 -2.63 -2.38
C GLN A 35 -10.60 -1.73 -3.56
N LYS A 36 -11.53 -0.91 -4.07
CA LYS A 36 -11.24 0.09 -5.11
C LYS A 36 -10.33 1.22 -4.60
N PHE A 37 -10.48 1.60 -3.34
CA PHE A 37 -9.62 2.59 -2.69
C PHE A 37 -8.21 2.03 -2.41
N PHE A 38 -8.11 0.75 -2.01
CA PHE A 38 -6.85 0.04 -1.82
C PHE A 38 -6.07 -0.18 -3.12
N LYS A 39 -6.76 -0.45 -4.25
CA LYS A 39 -6.13 -0.64 -5.57
C LYS A 39 -5.56 0.64 -6.18
N LYS A 40 -6.03 1.81 -5.75
CA LYS A 40 -5.50 3.13 -6.15
C LYS A 40 -4.47 3.70 -5.15
N ARG A 41 -4.06 2.93 -4.14
CA ARG A 41 -3.06 3.41 -3.18
C ARG A 41 -1.73 3.69 -3.88
N PRO A 42 -1.05 4.77 -3.52
CA PRO A 42 0.24 5.13 -4.10
C PRO A 42 1.23 3.98 -4.03
N LEU A 43 1.27 3.25 -2.89
CA LEU A 43 2.12 2.07 -2.70
C LEU A 43 1.91 1.00 -3.79
N ALA A 44 0.66 0.60 -4.06
CA ALA A 44 0.37 -0.43 -5.06
C ALA A 44 0.71 0.02 -6.48
N LEU A 45 0.64 1.33 -6.76
CA LEU A 45 1.01 1.90 -8.04
C LEU A 45 2.52 2.02 -8.20
N SER A 46 3.24 2.46 -7.17
CA SER A 46 4.70 2.53 -7.18
C SER A 46 5.32 1.13 -7.36
N THR A 47 4.84 0.13 -6.61
CA THR A 47 5.29 -1.26 -6.78
C THR A 47 5.00 -1.79 -8.19
N ALA A 48 3.84 -1.51 -8.75
CA ALA A 48 3.49 -1.94 -10.10
C ALA A 48 4.31 -1.23 -11.16
N ALA A 49 4.65 0.06 -10.96
CA ALA A 49 5.51 0.83 -11.84
C ALA A 49 6.96 0.33 -11.79
N SER A 50 7.49 0.02 -10.59
CA SER A 50 8.80 -0.60 -10.42
C SER A 50 8.88 -1.94 -11.17
N ARG A 51 7.91 -2.84 -10.95
CA ARG A 51 7.86 -4.14 -11.65
C ARG A 51 7.80 -4.00 -13.18
N PHE A 52 7.02 -3.05 -13.67
CA PHE A 52 6.97 -2.76 -15.09
C PHE A 52 8.32 -2.29 -15.63
N ALA A 53 8.95 -1.32 -14.96
CA ALA A 53 10.24 -0.76 -15.36
C ALA A 53 11.34 -1.83 -15.33
N ASN A 54 11.39 -2.65 -14.26
CA ASN A 54 12.36 -3.75 -14.13
C ASN A 54 12.15 -4.80 -15.24
N CYS A 55 10.92 -5.20 -15.51
CA CYS A 55 10.63 -6.13 -16.60
C CYS A 55 11.10 -5.58 -17.95
N MET A 56 10.85 -4.30 -18.23
CA MET A 56 11.30 -3.65 -19.47
C MET A 56 12.84 -3.55 -19.51
N ALA A 57 13.50 -3.20 -18.40
CA ALA A 57 14.96 -3.17 -18.34
C ALA A 57 15.58 -4.52 -18.67
N LEU A 58 15.09 -5.60 -18.04
CA LEU A 58 15.56 -6.96 -18.28
C LEU A 58 15.27 -7.44 -19.70
N ALA A 59 14.11 -7.13 -20.25
CA ALA A 59 13.76 -7.50 -21.60
C ALA A 59 14.70 -6.82 -22.61
N LEU A 60 14.90 -5.51 -22.49
CA LEU A 60 15.74 -4.74 -23.40
C LEU A 60 17.23 -5.11 -23.28
N SER A 61 17.73 -5.30 -22.05
CA SER A 61 19.12 -5.75 -21.84
C SER A 61 19.39 -7.17 -22.36
N SER A 62 18.34 -7.99 -22.43
CA SER A 62 18.39 -9.34 -23.03
C SER A 62 18.26 -9.32 -24.56
N GLY A 63 18.14 -8.13 -25.19
CA GLY A 63 18.01 -7.98 -26.64
C GLY A 63 16.60 -8.22 -27.18
N LEU A 64 15.59 -8.30 -26.30
CA LEU A 64 14.20 -8.34 -26.74
C LEU A 64 13.76 -6.96 -27.24
N ASP A 65 12.84 -6.94 -28.20
CA ASP A 65 12.25 -5.71 -28.65
C ASP A 65 11.23 -5.13 -27.64
N THR A 66 10.86 -3.89 -27.84
CA THR A 66 9.94 -3.17 -26.97
C THR A 66 8.56 -3.84 -26.87
N ASP A 67 8.07 -4.43 -27.95
CA ASP A 67 6.74 -5.06 -27.99
C ASP A 67 6.73 -6.36 -27.20
N GLN A 68 7.81 -7.16 -27.30
CA GLN A 68 7.99 -8.36 -26.48
C GLN A 68 8.11 -8.02 -24.99
N GLY A 69 8.87 -6.97 -24.65
CA GLY A 69 8.98 -6.46 -23.29
C GLY A 69 7.62 -6.02 -22.73
N LEU A 70 6.82 -5.30 -23.50
CA LEU A 70 5.47 -4.88 -23.11
C LEU A 70 4.53 -6.06 -22.86
N MET A 71 4.61 -7.10 -23.70
CA MET A 71 3.80 -8.31 -23.54
C MET A 71 4.16 -9.07 -22.27
N LEU A 72 5.44 -9.20 -21.95
CA LEU A 72 5.90 -9.79 -20.68
C LEU A 72 5.48 -8.97 -19.48
N ALA A 73 5.63 -7.66 -19.55
CA ALA A 73 5.25 -6.76 -18.47
C ALA A 73 3.74 -6.80 -18.18
N GLU A 74 2.89 -6.94 -19.19
CA GLU A 74 1.44 -7.09 -19.01
C GLU A 74 1.07 -8.35 -18.23
N GLN A 75 1.84 -9.44 -18.38
CA GLN A 75 1.63 -10.70 -17.66
C GLN A 75 2.15 -10.67 -16.23
N LEU A 76 3.23 -9.93 -15.98
CA LEU A 76 3.90 -9.87 -14.68
C LEU A 76 3.31 -8.86 -13.69
N VAL A 77 2.57 -7.86 -14.19
CA VAL A 77 2.02 -6.80 -13.36
C VAL A 77 0.60 -7.13 -12.89
N ASP A 78 0.48 -7.53 -11.62
CA ASP A 78 -0.78 -7.94 -11.01
C ASP A 78 -1.78 -6.79 -10.72
N ASN A 79 -1.37 -5.53 -10.87
CA ASN A 79 -2.21 -4.38 -10.62
C ASN A 79 -3.12 -4.09 -11.82
N PRO A 80 -4.46 -4.24 -11.71
CA PRO A 80 -5.38 -4.10 -12.85
C PRO A 80 -5.42 -2.69 -13.43
N TYR A 81 -5.13 -1.66 -12.62
CA TYR A 81 -5.06 -0.28 -13.10
C TYR A 81 -3.78 -0.08 -13.94
N MET A 82 -2.66 -0.61 -13.48
CA MET A 82 -1.39 -0.56 -14.23
C MET A 82 -1.47 -1.44 -15.48
N ALA A 83 -2.02 -2.65 -15.39
CA ALA A 83 -2.21 -3.54 -16.54
C ALA A 83 -3.02 -2.88 -17.66
N SER A 84 -4.07 -2.12 -17.33
CA SER A 84 -4.84 -1.37 -18.33
C SER A 84 -4.02 -0.28 -19.02
N ARG A 85 -3.07 0.35 -18.33
CA ARG A 85 -2.16 1.35 -18.90
C ARG A 85 -1.08 0.71 -19.77
N ILE A 86 -0.54 -0.43 -19.35
CA ILE A 86 0.42 -1.22 -20.11
C ILE A 86 -0.24 -1.69 -21.42
N LYS A 87 -1.45 -2.22 -21.32
CA LYS A 87 -2.23 -2.61 -22.52
C LYS A 87 -2.44 -1.42 -23.46
N LYS A 88 -2.84 -0.26 -22.92
CA LYS A 88 -2.97 0.96 -23.75
C LYS A 88 -1.65 1.36 -24.41
N CYS A 89 -0.52 1.24 -23.68
CA CYS A 89 0.80 1.50 -24.23
C CYS A 89 1.10 0.55 -25.40
N ARG A 90 0.86 -0.74 -25.23
CA ARG A 90 1.03 -1.75 -26.27
C ARG A 90 0.15 -1.50 -27.50
N ASP A 91 -1.12 -1.16 -27.30
CA ASP A 91 -2.02 -0.85 -28.41
C ASP A 91 -1.56 0.38 -29.19
N LEU A 92 -0.96 1.38 -28.55
CA LEU A 92 -0.37 2.56 -29.17
C LEU A 92 0.90 2.22 -29.94
N THR A 93 1.80 1.39 -29.41
CA THR A 93 3.01 0.94 -30.14
C THR A 93 2.62 0.08 -31.34
N ALA A 94 1.66 -0.82 -31.20
CA ALA A 94 1.14 -1.63 -32.30
C ALA A 94 0.49 -0.78 -33.41
N SER A 95 -0.04 0.41 -33.08
CA SER A 95 -0.56 1.37 -34.05
C SER A 95 0.53 2.21 -34.77
N GLY A 96 1.82 1.93 -34.46
CA GLY A 96 2.96 2.62 -35.09
C GLY A 96 3.43 3.86 -34.33
N ARG A 97 2.94 4.15 -33.13
CA ARG A 97 3.48 5.23 -32.31
C ARG A 97 4.80 4.82 -31.68
N GLY A 98 5.71 5.77 -31.54
CA GLY A 98 6.96 5.54 -30.85
C GLY A 98 6.74 5.17 -29.35
N PHE A 99 7.57 4.28 -28.82
CA PHE A 99 7.44 3.79 -27.44
C PHE A 99 7.39 4.92 -26.41
N ALA A 100 8.26 5.92 -26.51
CA ALA A 100 8.28 7.06 -25.59
C ALA A 100 6.94 7.84 -25.57
N GLU A 101 6.33 8.05 -26.76
CA GLU A 101 5.03 8.69 -26.90
C GLU A 101 3.90 7.82 -26.34
N ALA A 102 3.97 6.51 -26.57
CA ALA A 102 3.01 5.54 -26.05
C ALA A 102 3.03 5.50 -24.51
N VAL A 103 4.21 5.49 -23.89
CA VAL A 103 4.38 5.57 -22.43
C VAL A 103 3.80 6.88 -21.88
N LEU A 104 4.09 8.02 -22.51
CA LEU A 104 3.53 9.31 -22.10
C LEU A 104 1.99 9.30 -22.16
N THR A 105 1.42 8.82 -23.25
CA THR A 105 -0.02 8.83 -23.50
C THR A 105 -0.77 7.82 -22.64
N SER A 106 -0.14 6.69 -22.29
CA SER A 106 -0.70 5.67 -21.40
C SER A 106 -0.67 6.11 -19.94
N GLY A 107 0.27 6.99 -19.58
CA GLY A 107 0.43 7.51 -18.22
C GLY A 107 0.93 6.46 -17.22
N ILE A 108 1.74 5.50 -17.66
CA ILE A 108 2.39 4.50 -16.81
C ILE A 108 3.27 5.19 -15.78
N PHE A 109 4.09 6.14 -16.22
CA PHE A 109 5.01 6.89 -15.39
C PHE A 109 4.62 8.36 -15.23
N SER A 110 5.24 9.04 -14.27
CA SER A 110 5.15 10.48 -14.13
C SER A 110 5.84 11.21 -15.30
N LYS A 111 5.55 12.50 -15.48
CA LYS A 111 6.13 13.29 -16.56
C LYS A 111 7.67 13.35 -16.54
N ILE A 112 8.26 13.32 -15.34
CA ILE A 112 9.74 13.36 -15.18
C ILE A 112 10.35 12.12 -15.81
N TYR A 113 9.88 10.93 -15.44
CA TYR A 113 10.39 9.67 -15.98
C TYR A 113 10.11 9.51 -17.49
N THR A 114 8.97 10.01 -17.95
CA THR A 114 8.67 9.99 -19.38
C THR A 114 9.64 10.86 -20.20
N SER A 115 10.11 11.98 -19.63
CA SER A 115 11.14 12.79 -20.26
C SER A 115 12.48 12.06 -20.34
N MET A 116 12.87 11.33 -19.29
CA MET A 116 14.07 10.49 -19.27
C MET A 116 13.98 9.38 -20.34
N ILE A 117 12.86 8.71 -20.45
CA ILE A 117 12.58 7.69 -21.47
C ILE A 117 12.70 8.27 -22.89
N THR A 118 12.21 9.48 -23.11
CA THR A 118 12.31 10.15 -24.41
C THR A 118 13.76 10.40 -24.83
N ILE A 119 14.60 10.79 -23.88
CA ILE A 119 16.04 10.99 -24.11
C ILE A 119 16.73 9.65 -24.34
N ALA A 120 16.47 8.66 -23.49
CA ALA A 120 17.03 7.31 -23.55
C ALA A 120 16.72 6.62 -24.89
N PHE A 121 15.52 6.81 -25.41
CA PHE A 121 15.14 6.28 -26.72
C PHE A 121 16.01 6.84 -27.87
N ARG A 122 16.43 8.10 -27.77
CA ARG A 122 17.30 8.74 -28.75
C ARG A 122 18.76 8.36 -28.61
N THR A 123 19.20 8.09 -27.38
CA THR A 123 20.61 7.74 -27.06
C THR A 123 20.88 6.24 -27.11
N GLY A 124 19.84 5.41 -27.16
CA GLY A 124 19.96 3.95 -27.13
C GLY A 124 20.22 3.35 -25.76
N SER A 125 20.05 4.14 -24.67
CA SER A 125 20.29 3.72 -23.28
C SER A 125 18.96 3.42 -22.54
N MET A 126 18.01 2.81 -23.24
CA MET A 126 16.68 2.58 -22.70
C MET A 126 16.65 1.58 -21.55
N ASP A 127 17.47 0.56 -21.61
CA ASP A 127 17.62 -0.47 -20.58
C ASP A 127 18.15 0.12 -19.26
N GLU A 128 19.17 0.97 -19.34
CA GLU A 128 19.74 1.66 -18.18
C GLU A 128 18.73 2.61 -17.51
N VAL A 129 18.01 3.40 -18.32
CA VAL A 129 17.00 4.33 -17.80
C VAL A 129 15.80 3.59 -17.23
N MET A 130 15.38 2.47 -17.82
CA MET A 130 14.32 1.63 -17.23
C MET A 130 14.75 1.02 -15.91
N HIS A 131 16.02 0.62 -15.79
CA HIS A 131 16.56 0.12 -14.52
C HIS A 131 16.56 1.22 -13.46
N GLN A 132 17.05 2.40 -13.78
CA GLN A 132 17.03 3.55 -12.87
C GLN A 132 15.61 3.90 -12.42
N ILE A 133 14.64 3.92 -13.34
CA ILE A 133 13.24 4.17 -12.99
C ILE A 133 12.69 3.08 -12.05
N SER A 134 13.08 1.83 -12.26
CA SER A 134 12.69 0.74 -11.36
C SER A 134 13.20 0.96 -9.95
N GLU A 135 14.47 1.30 -9.79
CA GLU A 135 15.10 1.57 -8.49
C GLU A 135 14.43 2.75 -7.77
N GLU A 136 14.16 3.84 -8.48
CA GLU A 136 13.48 5.01 -7.93
C GLU A 136 12.08 4.69 -7.38
N TYR A 137 11.28 3.91 -8.13
CA TYR A 137 9.97 3.48 -7.67
C TYR A 137 10.04 2.44 -6.54
N GLU A 138 11.07 1.62 -6.49
CA GLU A 138 11.32 0.69 -5.39
C GLU A 138 11.67 1.46 -4.11
N GLU A 139 12.57 2.43 -4.19
CA GLU A 139 12.90 3.32 -3.07
C GLU A 139 11.68 4.11 -2.57
N GLU A 140 10.82 4.61 -3.48
CA GLU A 140 9.57 5.26 -3.11
C GLU A 140 8.63 4.29 -2.37
N THR A 141 8.56 3.04 -2.83
CA THR A 141 7.79 1.98 -2.20
C THR A 141 8.28 1.71 -0.78
N ASP A 142 9.59 1.57 -0.59
CA ASP A 142 10.23 1.33 0.71
C ASP A 142 10.00 2.50 1.68
N LYS A 143 10.11 3.73 1.21
CA LYS A 143 9.78 4.94 2.00
C LYS A 143 8.31 4.94 2.45
N GLN A 144 7.39 4.52 1.60
CA GLN A 144 5.97 4.42 1.95
C GLN A 144 5.71 3.32 2.97
N ILE A 145 6.38 2.17 2.85
CA ILE A 145 6.31 1.06 3.82
C ILE A 145 6.89 1.50 5.17
N ALA A 146 8.06 2.11 5.19
CA ALA A 146 8.69 2.62 6.41
C ALA A 146 7.80 3.64 7.13
N LYS A 147 7.16 4.54 6.39
CA LYS A 147 6.18 5.48 6.95
C LYS A 147 4.96 4.79 7.54
N PHE A 148 4.48 3.72 6.91
CA PHE A 148 3.36 2.94 7.45
C PHE A 148 3.74 2.25 8.75
N ILE A 149 4.92 1.62 8.81
CA ILE A 149 5.44 0.93 10.00
C ILE A 149 5.62 1.93 11.15
N SER A 150 6.18 3.12 10.89
CA SER A 150 6.42 4.15 11.90
C SER A 150 5.14 4.67 12.59
N VAL A 151 3.97 4.54 11.92
CA VAL A 151 2.67 4.88 12.51
C VAL A 151 2.04 3.67 13.21
N LEU A 152 2.29 2.47 12.69
CA LEU A 152 1.73 1.24 13.22
C LEU A 152 2.28 0.92 14.63
N GLU A 153 3.59 1.10 14.82
CA GLU A 153 4.28 0.79 16.09
C GLU A 153 3.71 1.56 17.29
N PRO A 154 3.61 2.90 17.29
CA PRO A 154 2.99 3.63 18.40
C PRO A 154 1.52 3.25 18.62
N THR A 155 0.80 2.97 17.54
CA THR A 155 -0.61 2.59 17.62
C THR A 155 -0.79 1.26 18.36
N LEU A 156 0.05 0.27 18.07
CA LEU A 156 0.04 -1.02 18.76
C LEU A 156 0.39 -0.86 20.25
N VAL A 157 1.39 -0.04 20.57
CA VAL A 157 1.78 0.22 21.97
C VAL A 157 0.63 0.86 22.75
N ILE A 158 -0.07 1.83 22.18
CA ILE A 158 -1.24 2.47 22.82
C ILE A 158 -2.35 1.44 23.06
N ILE A 159 -2.68 0.62 22.06
CA ILE A 159 -3.72 -0.42 22.18
C ILE A 159 -3.36 -1.41 23.29
N LEU A 160 -2.11 -1.91 23.31
CA LEU A 160 -1.62 -2.83 24.33
C LEU A 160 -1.63 -2.20 25.72
N SER A 161 -1.22 -0.94 25.86
CA SER A 161 -1.21 -0.22 27.12
C SER A 161 -2.62 -0.07 27.70
N ILE A 162 -3.60 0.26 26.86
CA ILE A 162 -5.01 0.33 27.26
C ILE A 162 -5.49 -1.05 27.74
N PHE A 163 -5.16 -2.10 26.98
CA PHE A 163 -5.57 -3.46 27.32
C PHE A 163 -4.98 -3.92 28.67
N ILE A 164 -3.69 -3.70 28.87
CA ILE A 164 -3.01 -4.04 30.16
C ILE A 164 -3.57 -3.20 31.30
N GLY A 165 -3.81 -1.90 31.07
CA GLY A 165 -4.41 -1.02 32.06
C GLY A 165 -5.80 -1.50 32.51
N LEU A 166 -6.65 -1.93 31.60
CA LEU A 166 -7.97 -2.52 31.90
C LEU A 166 -7.85 -3.79 32.73
N ILE A 167 -6.91 -4.68 32.40
CA ILE A 167 -6.66 -5.89 33.17
C ILE A 167 -6.23 -5.54 34.60
N LEU A 168 -5.28 -4.62 34.79
CA LEU A 168 -4.82 -4.20 36.10
C LEU A 168 -5.95 -3.60 36.95
N ILE A 169 -6.77 -2.73 36.38
CA ILE A 169 -7.93 -2.15 37.07
C ILE A 169 -8.91 -3.25 37.49
N SER A 170 -9.14 -4.24 36.61
CA SER A 170 -10.05 -5.37 36.91
C SER A 170 -9.58 -6.21 38.12
N PHE A 171 -8.27 -6.31 38.36
CA PHE A 171 -7.71 -7.01 39.51
C PHE A 171 -7.64 -6.13 40.78
N LEU A 172 -7.36 -4.83 40.63
CA LEU A 172 -7.21 -3.92 41.76
C LEU A 172 -8.55 -3.56 42.43
N LEU A 173 -9.63 -3.43 41.69
CA LEU A 173 -10.94 -3.08 42.20
C LEU A 173 -11.48 -4.05 43.27
N PRO A 174 -11.44 -5.38 43.12
CA PRO A 174 -11.87 -6.32 44.14
C PRO A 174 -10.99 -6.25 45.41
N LEU A 175 -9.66 -6.02 45.23
CA LEU A 175 -8.73 -5.89 46.35
C LEU A 175 -9.04 -4.68 47.26
N ILE A 176 -9.33 -3.53 46.63
CA ILE A 176 -9.73 -2.30 47.36
C ILE A 176 -11.07 -2.51 48.07
N GLY A 177 -12.01 -3.23 47.47
CA GLY A 177 -13.30 -3.56 48.05
C GLY A 177 -13.17 -4.43 49.31
N ILE A 178 -12.25 -5.41 49.31
CA ILE A 178 -11.98 -6.26 50.46
C ILE A 178 -11.30 -5.45 51.59
N MET A 179 -10.34 -4.59 51.27
CA MET A 179 -9.65 -3.75 52.27
C MET A 179 -10.61 -2.74 52.93
N SER A 180 -11.56 -2.19 52.22
CA SER A 180 -12.56 -1.25 52.77
C SER A 180 -13.65 -1.92 53.60
N SER A 181 -13.77 -3.25 53.59
CA SER A 181 -14.71 -4.00 54.40
C SER A 181 -14.11 -4.52 55.73
N ILE A 182 -12.79 -4.41 55.89
CA ILE A 182 -12.06 -4.89 57.09
C ILE A 182 -11.67 -3.71 58.01
N GLY A 183 -11.78 -2.47 57.58
CA GLY A 183 -11.59 -1.25 58.39
C GLY A 183 -12.90 -0.58 58.71
#